data_f67e7219bf847ca539c831b4e9499144
#
_entry.id   f67e7219bf847ca539c831b4e9499144
#
_cell.length_a   1.000
_cell.length_b   1.000
_cell.length_c   1.000
_cell.angle_alpha   90.00
_cell.angle_beta   90.00
_cell.angle_gamma   90.00
#
_symmetry.space_group_name_H-M   'P 1'
#
loop_
_entity.id
_entity.type
_entity.pdbx_description
1 polymer ?
#
loop_
_entity_poly.entity_id
_entity_poly.type
_entity_poly.pdbx_seq_one_letter_code
_entity_poly.pdbx_strand_id
1 'polypeptide(L)'
;CDWSSDVFSSDLLFQNSWNRNPEVYGNYASLKENVDPSCDCFVNLSPYYANSMNKILIRFADVLLIRAEALIELNREPEALPLINQVRQRAQDSANGMVNYSDPDLKPVMEVALYEDGNNCTWNQDFARYALRWERRLEFAMENMRFFDLVRWGICSETMNKYFQSEKARRSYLKEAVFTKNKNEYVPIPQQQIGYSKDLYKQNYGWK
;
A
#
# COMPACT_ATOMS: atom_id res chain seq x y z
N CYS A 1 11.90 4.39 -18.80
CA CYS A 1 10.67 4.90 -18.16
C CYS A 1 10.94 4.99 -16.67
N ASP A 2 11.13 6.19 -16.17
CA ASP A 2 11.33 6.43 -14.74
C ASP A 2 9.96 6.55 -14.06
N TRP A 3 9.50 5.44 -13.48
CA TRP A 3 8.22 5.34 -12.78
C TRP A 3 8.31 5.73 -11.30
N SER A 4 9.45 6.28 -10.89
CA SER A 4 9.70 6.62 -9.47
C SER A 4 8.89 7.83 -8.99
N SER A 5 8.36 8.63 -9.88
CA SER A 5 7.65 9.87 -9.56
C SER A 5 6.12 9.75 -9.49
N ASP A 6 5.52 8.64 -9.95
CA ASP A 6 4.08 8.60 -10.21
C ASP A 6 3.25 7.95 -9.11
N VAL A 7 3.57 8.23 -7.87
CA VAL A 7 2.82 7.67 -6.74
C VAL A 7 1.35 8.14 -6.71
N PHE A 8 1.02 9.23 -7.39
CA PHE A 8 -0.31 9.85 -7.37
C PHE A 8 -0.84 10.29 -8.73
N SER A 9 -0.24 9.88 -9.83
CA SER A 9 -0.77 10.20 -11.17
C SER A 9 -2.07 9.44 -11.52
N SER A 10 -2.85 9.05 -10.50
CA SER A 10 -4.21 8.52 -10.66
C SER A 10 -5.25 9.60 -10.95
N ASP A 11 -4.85 10.77 -11.38
CA ASP A 11 -5.74 11.87 -11.75
C ASP A 11 -6.40 11.71 -13.12
N LEU A 12 -6.48 10.49 -13.60
CA LEU A 12 -7.42 10.15 -14.64
C LEU A 12 -8.83 10.33 -14.06
N LEU A 13 -9.56 11.33 -14.57
CA LEU A 13 -10.96 11.52 -14.23
C LEU A 13 -11.67 10.17 -14.31
N PHE A 14 -12.35 9.80 -13.23
CA PHE A 14 -13.16 8.59 -13.20
C PHE A 14 -14.13 8.60 -14.39
N GLN A 15 -14.00 7.61 -15.26
CA GLN A 15 -14.98 7.36 -16.31
C GLN A 15 -15.66 6.03 -16.01
N ASN A 16 -16.99 6.01 -16.01
CA ASN A 16 -17.78 4.81 -15.77
C ASN A 16 -17.41 3.64 -16.70
N SER A 17 -16.83 3.94 -17.86
CA SER A 17 -16.37 2.94 -18.83
C SER A 17 -15.12 2.16 -18.39
N TRP A 18 -14.33 2.70 -17.45
CA TRP A 18 -13.07 2.08 -17.00
C TRP A 18 -13.27 1.08 -15.88
N ASN A 19 -14.33 1.26 -15.11
CA ASN A 19 -14.58 0.43 -13.96
C ASN A 19 -15.90 -0.33 -14.11
N ARG A 20 -15.78 -1.62 -14.30
CA ARG A 20 -16.93 -2.52 -14.47
C ARG A 20 -17.86 -2.50 -13.26
N ASN A 21 -17.32 -2.34 -12.06
CA ASN A 21 -18.09 -2.31 -10.81
C ASN A 21 -17.41 -1.38 -9.78
N PRO A 22 -17.78 -0.07 -9.76
CA PRO A 22 -17.20 0.89 -8.83
C PRO A 22 -17.43 0.58 -7.35
N GLU A 23 -18.52 -0.11 -7.01
CA GLU A 23 -18.80 -0.52 -5.63
C GLU A 23 -17.76 -1.53 -5.12
N VAL A 24 -17.23 -2.37 -6.00
CA VAL A 24 -16.21 -3.36 -5.65
C VAL A 24 -14.80 -2.79 -5.77
N TYR A 25 -14.49 -2.17 -6.91
CA TYR A 25 -13.11 -1.77 -7.24
C TYR A 25 -12.78 -0.32 -6.84
N GLY A 26 -13.79 0.47 -6.46
CA GLY A 26 -13.63 1.90 -6.18
C GLY A 26 -13.58 2.74 -7.45
N ASN A 27 -13.43 4.06 -7.28
CA ASN A 27 -13.48 5.03 -8.38
C ASN A 27 -12.10 5.34 -8.97
N TYR A 28 -11.05 4.85 -8.37
CA TYR A 28 -9.67 5.16 -8.76
C TYR A 28 -8.93 3.89 -9.16
N ALA A 29 -8.20 3.97 -10.26
CA ALA A 29 -7.29 2.91 -10.69
C ALA A 29 -5.86 3.31 -10.38
N SER A 30 -5.05 2.35 -9.91
CA SER A 30 -3.62 2.58 -9.71
C SER A 30 -2.90 2.49 -11.05
N LEU A 31 -1.99 3.43 -11.31
CA LEU A 31 -1.04 3.34 -12.41
C LEU A 31 0.25 2.60 -12.03
N LYS A 32 0.46 2.36 -10.74
CA LYS A 32 1.60 1.55 -10.28
C LYS A 32 1.53 0.15 -10.88
N GLU A 33 2.66 -0.33 -11.37
CA GLU A 33 2.81 -1.64 -12.01
C GLU A 33 1.97 -1.87 -13.28
N ASN A 34 1.28 -0.84 -13.77
CA ASN A 34 0.61 -0.89 -15.07
C ASN A 34 1.54 -0.40 -16.16
N VAL A 35 1.44 -1.02 -17.33
CA VAL A 35 2.25 -0.68 -18.51
C VAL A 35 1.39 0.13 -19.45
N ASP A 36 1.90 1.28 -19.88
CA ASP A 36 1.28 2.05 -20.96
C ASP A 36 1.36 1.21 -22.26
N PRO A 37 0.23 1.01 -22.97
CA PRO A 37 0.23 0.27 -24.24
C PRO A 37 1.14 0.88 -25.31
N SER A 38 1.49 2.16 -25.21
CA SER A 38 2.43 2.86 -26.11
C SER A 38 3.90 2.64 -25.74
N CYS A 39 4.20 2.00 -24.60
CA CYS A 39 5.56 1.72 -24.18
C CYS A 39 6.19 0.63 -25.04
N ASP A 40 7.42 0.83 -25.49
CA ASP A 40 8.21 -0.18 -26.21
C ASP A 40 8.44 -1.47 -25.40
N CYS A 41 8.21 -1.40 -24.08
CA CYS A 41 8.26 -2.53 -23.17
C CYS A 41 7.02 -3.43 -23.25
N PHE A 42 5.94 -3.00 -23.91
CA PHE A 42 4.69 -3.75 -24.02
C PHE A 42 4.70 -4.65 -25.27
N VAL A 43 4.41 -5.92 -25.05
CA VAL A 43 4.32 -6.92 -26.15
C VAL A 43 2.92 -7.51 -26.17
N ASN A 44 2.22 -7.27 -27.27
CA ASN A 44 0.91 -7.86 -27.50
C ASN A 44 1.06 -9.26 -28.11
N LEU A 45 0.94 -10.29 -27.29
CA LEU A 45 0.96 -11.70 -27.72
C LEU A 45 -0.46 -12.26 -27.55
N SER A 46 -1.40 -11.83 -28.42
CA SER A 46 -2.78 -12.29 -28.30
C SER A 46 -2.88 -13.84 -28.20
N PRO A 47 -3.63 -14.40 -27.23
CA PRO A 47 -4.50 -13.75 -26.24
C PRO A 47 -3.80 -13.26 -24.97
N TYR A 48 -2.51 -13.28 -24.90
CA TYR A 48 -1.72 -12.90 -23.72
C TYR A 48 -1.02 -11.55 -23.94
N TYR A 49 -0.78 -10.85 -22.84
CA TYR A 49 0.01 -9.65 -22.83
C TYR A 49 1.30 -9.91 -22.03
N ALA A 50 2.40 -9.44 -22.54
CA ALA A 50 3.68 -9.52 -21.86
C ALA A 50 4.34 -8.13 -21.82
N ASN A 51 5.25 -7.92 -20.92
CA ASN A 51 6.08 -6.72 -20.88
C ASN A 51 7.48 -7.06 -20.41
N SER A 52 8.45 -6.23 -20.76
CA SER A 52 9.84 -6.33 -20.35
C SER A 52 10.19 -5.45 -19.16
N MET A 53 9.18 -4.90 -18.47
CA MET A 53 9.40 -4.13 -17.24
C MET A 53 9.96 -5.00 -16.12
N ASN A 54 10.95 -4.47 -15.41
CA ASN A 54 11.47 -5.13 -14.22
C ASN A 54 10.42 -5.17 -13.12
N LYS A 55 10.18 -6.33 -12.53
CA LYS A 55 9.36 -6.45 -11.33
C LYS A 55 10.15 -5.96 -10.12
N ILE A 56 9.66 -4.90 -9.50
CA ILE A 56 10.26 -4.34 -8.30
C ILE A 56 9.85 -5.19 -7.10
N LEU A 57 10.82 -5.82 -6.44
CA LEU A 57 10.60 -6.60 -5.22
C LEU A 57 10.80 -5.76 -3.96
N ILE A 58 11.82 -4.91 -3.95
CA ILE A 58 12.15 -4.01 -2.83
C ILE A 58 12.56 -2.66 -3.42
N ARG A 59 12.02 -1.58 -2.89
CA ARG A 59 12.37 -0.21 -3.25
C ARG A 59 13.24 0.42 -2.16
N PHE A 60 14.05 1.41 -2.53
CA PHE A 60 14.90 2.10 -1.55
C PHE A 60 14.08 2.78 -0.43
N ALA A 61 12.87 3.27 -0.74
CA ALA A 61 11.94 3.79 0.26
C ALA A 61 11.60 2.74 1.34
N ASP A 62 11.47 1.46 0.97
CA ASP A 62 11.22 0.38 1.93
C ASP A 62 12.42 0.18 2.87
N VAL A 63 13.63 0.22 2.34
CA VAL A 63 14.85 0.13 3.14
C VAL A 63 14.94 1.30 4.15
N LEU A 64 14.64 2.52 3.70
CA LEU A 64 14.63 3.71 4.58
C LEU A 64 13.59 3.58 5.70
N LEU A 65 12.36 3.16 5.36
CA LEU A 65 11.28 3.06 6.34
C LEU A 65 11.43 1.86 7.28
N ILE A 66 12.00 0.74 6.83
CA ILE A 66 12.37 -0.38 7.71
C ILE A 66 13.48 0.03 8.68
N ARG A 67 14.49 0.77 8.20
CA ARG A 67 15.53 1.31 9.07
C ARG A 67 14.97 2.28 10.09
N ALA A 68 14.07 3.19 9.67
CA ALA A 68 13.40 4.13 10.56
C ALA A 68 12.59 3.38 11.63
N GLU A 69 11.86 2.32 11.25
CA GLU A 69 11.12 1.49 12.20
C GLU A 69 12.04 0.86 13.25
N ALA A 70 13.14 0.26 12.82
CA ALA A 70 14.11 -0.34 13.74
C ALA A 70 14.66 0.70 14.73
N LEU A 71 14.97 1.92 14.27
CA LEU A 71 15.42 3.01 15.14
C LEU A 71 14.35 3.43 16.14
N ILE A 72 13.10 3.56 15.74
CA ILE A 72 11.98 3.89 16.62
C ILE A 72 11.80 2.81 17.70
N GLU A 73 11.85 1.54 17.33
CA GLU A 73 11.69 0.45 18.30
C GLU A 73 12.90 0.31 19.26
N LEU A 74 14.06 0.87 18.90
CA LEU A 74 15.25 0.97 19.75
C LEU A 74 15.29 2.24 20.60
N ASN A 75 14.23 3.05 20.66
CA ASN A 75 14.17 4.37 21.31
C ASN A 75 15.22 5.35 20.76
N ARG A 76 15.43 5.31 19.44
CA ARG A 76 16.32 6.21 18.69
C ARG A 76 15.52 6.98 17.64
N GLU A 77 14.31 7.40 18.00
CA GLU A 77 13.38 8.08 17.11
C GLU A 77 13.91 9.39 16.50
N PRO A 78 14.80 10.17 17.12
CA PRO A 78 15.39 11.33 16.47
C PRO A 78 16.20 10.98 15.22
N GLU A 79 16.80 9.78 15.16
CA GLU A 79 17.52 9.32 13.99
C GLU A 79 16.60 8.77 12.90
N ALA A 80 15.37 8.39 13.24
CA ALA A 80 14.36 7.94 12.30
C ALA A 80 13.71 9.10 11.53
N LEU A 81 13.60 10.27 12.15
CA LEU A 81 12.94 11.45 11.57
C LEU A 81 13.50 11.85 10.20
N PRO A 82 14.81 12.00 9.98
CA PRO A 82 15.34 12.35 8.67
C PRO A 82 15.07 11.27 7.59
N LEU A 83 15.00 10.00 7.97
CA LEU A 83 14.70 8.93 7.02
C LEU A 83 13.25 8.98 6.52
N ILE A 84 12.31 9.23 7.42
CA ILE A 84 10.91 9.41 7.08
C ILE A 84 10.73 10.69 6.26
N ASN A 85 11.37 11.79 6.66
CA ASN A 85 11.31 13.04 5.92
C ASN A 85 11.94 12.97 4.54
N GLN A 86 12.93 12.11 4.32
CA GLN A 86 13.48 11.88 2.98
C GLN A 86 12.43 11.30 2.02
N VAL A 87 11.60 10.38 2.49
CA VAL A 87 10.49 9.82 1.69
C VAL A 87 9.43 10.90 1.44
N ARG A 88 9.07 11.66 2.47
CA ARG A 88 8.10 12.76 2.37
C ARG A 88 8.57 13.89 1.46
N GLN A 89 9.86 14.25 1.52
CA GLN A 89 10.43 15.26 0.63
C GLN A 89 10.28 14.86 -0.84
N ARG A 90 10.59 13.61 -1.17
CA ARG A 90 10.38 13.10 -2.51
C ARG A 90 8.90 13.19 -2.94
N ALA A 91 7.97 12.85 -2.06
CA ALA A 91 6.55 12.97 -2.34
C ALA A 91 6.11 14.44 -2.53
N GLN A 92 6.65 15.37 -1.75
CA GLN A 92 6.42 16.80 -1.89
C GLN A 92 6.95 17.33 -3.24
N ASP A 93 8.18 16.94 -3.61
CA ASP A 93 8.80 17.34 -4.86
C ASP A 93 8.01 16.81 -6.06
N SER A 94 7.54 15.56 -5.98
CA SER A 94 6.67 14.95 -6.99
C SER A 94 5.33 15.69 -7.11
N ALA A 95 4.70 16.02 -5.99
CA ALA A 95 3.42 16.75 -5.97
C ALA A 95 3.55 18.13 -6.63
N ASN A 96 4.66 18.83 -6.40
CA ASN A 96 4.93 20.13 -7.02
C ASN A 96 5.15 20.05 -8.54
N GLY A 97 5.57 18.90 -9.04
CA GLY A 97 5.78 18.62 -10.47
C GLY A 97 4.56 18.06 -11.21
N MET A 98 3.47 17.77 -10.49
CA MET A 98 2.29 17.16 -11.11
C MET A 98 1.57 18.11 -12.09
N VAL A 99 1.17 17.56 -13.22
CA VAL A 99 0.38 18.24 -14.25
C VAL A 99 -0.96 17.53 -14.38
N ASN A 100 -2.04 18.30 -14.38
CA ASN A 100 -3.34 17.75 -14.72
C ASN A 100 -3.43 17.57 -16.25
N TYR A 101 -3.49 16.34 -16.72
CA TYR A 101 -3.56 16.02 -18.14
C TYR A 101 -4.87 16.45 -18.80
N SER A 102 -5.95 16.62 -18.02
CA SER A 102 -7.26 17.07 -18.53
C SER A 102 -7.38 18.59 -18.58
N ASP A 103 -6.67 19.27 -17.70
CA ASP A 103 -6.63 20.74 -17.63
C ASP A 103 -5.25 21.17 -17.08
N PRO A 104 -4.30 21.53 -17.96
CA PRO A 104 -2.96 21.91 -17.55
C PRO A 104 -2.90 23.15 -16.63
N ASP A 105 -3.95 23.98 -16.63
CA ASP A 105 -4.04 25.17 -15.78
C ASP A 105 -4.54 24.83 -14.38
N LEU A 106 -5.15 23.66 -14.19
CA LEU A 106 -5.62 23.14 -12.91
C LEU A 106 -4.52 22.31 -12.25
N LYS A 107 -3.73 22.92 -11.39
CA LYS A 107 -2.75 22.16 -10.58
C LYS A 107 -3.44 21.45 -9.45
N PRO A 108 -3.18 20.15 -9.23
CA PRO A 108 -3.66 19.46 -8.04
C PRO A 108 -3.06 20.12 -6.80
N VAL A 109 -3.90 20.47 -5.83
CA VAL A 109 -3.45 21.00 -4.54
C VAL A 109 -3.13 19.81 -3.64
N MET A 110 -1.85 19.49 -3.52
CA MET A 110 -1.36 18.47 -2.60
C MET A 110 -0.44 19.09 -1.58
N GLU A 111 -0.83 19.03 -0.31
CA GLU A 111 -0.02 19.54 0.79
C GLU A 111 0.71 18.38 1.47
N VAL A 112 1.97 18.23 1.16
CA VAL A 112 2.87 17.28 1.83
C VAL A 112 3.84 18.08 2.68
N ALA A 113 3.65 18.08 4.01
CA ALA A 113 4.55 18.72 4.95
C ALA A 113 5.56 17.72 5.52
N LEU A 114 6.79 18.15 5.77
CA LEU A 114 7.77 17.40 6.55
C LEU A 114 7.38 17.40 8.02
N TYR A 115 7.79 16.39 8.77
CA TYR A 115 7.68 16.40 10.23
C TYR A 115 8.77 17.26 10.84
N GLU A 116 8.38 18.17 11.70
CA GLU A 116 9.28 19.11 12.40
C GLU A 116 8.94 19.06 13.89
N ASP A 117 9.87 18.49 14.68
CA ASP A 117 9.67 18.39 16.12
C ASP A 117 9.58 19.79 16.78
N GLY A 118 8.59 19.96 17.64
CA GLY A 118 8.30 21.24 18.30
C GLY A 118 7.56 22.26 17.42
N ASN A 119 7.33 21.97 16.12
CA ASN A 119 6.57 22.85 15.23
C ASN A 119 5.21 22.21 14.87
N ASN A 120 5.19 21.19 14.04
CA ASN A 120 3.96 20.54 13.60
C ASN A 120 3.69 19.18 14.26
N CYS A 121 4.60 18.70 15.09
CA CYS A 121 4.44 17.47 15.86
C CYS A 121 5.27 17.50 17.14
N THR A 122 5.00 16.57 18.04
CA THR A 122 5.87 16.21 19.16
C THR A 122 6.49 14.86 18.83
N TRP A 123 7.78 14.87 18.47
CA TRP A 123 8.47 13.68 17.99
C TRP A 123 8.96 12.83 19.16
N ASN A 124 8.10 11.95 19.62
CA ASN A 124 8.39 10.91 20.59
C ASN A 124 8.14 9.53 19.96
N GLN A 125 8.49 8.46 20.66
CA GLN A 125 8.40 7.10 20.13
C GLN A 125 6.98 6.75 19.64
N ASP A 126 5.94 7.11 20.38
CA ASP A 126 4.57 6.77 20.01
C ASP A 126 4.11 7.51 18.75
N PHE A 127 4.43 8.81 18.67
CA PHE A 127 4.13 9.59 17.48
C PHE A 127 4.97 9.14 16.29
N ALA A 128 6.25 8.87 16.47
CA ALA A 128 7.14 8.37 15.41
C ALA A 128 6.65 7.03 14.84
N ARG A 129 6.19 6.12 15.72
CA ARG A 129 5.58 4.86 15.32
C ARG A 129 4.29 5.07 14.50
N TYR A 130 3.45 5.98 14.95
CA TYR A 130 2.24 6.37 14.23
C TYR A 130 2.56 6.97 12.86
N ALA A 131 3.47 7.93 12.80
CA ALA A 131 3.92 8.60 11.58
C ALA A 131 4.52 7.61 10.57
N LEU A 132 5.41 6.71 11.04
CA LEU A 132 5.97 5.65 10.21
C LEU A 132 4.91 4.74 9.59
N ARG A 133 3.92 4.31 10.40
CA ARG A 133 2.85 3.43 9.93
C ARG A 133 1.98 4.11 8.88
N TRP A 134 1.76 5.40 8.99
CA TRP A 134 1.07 6.19 7.97
C TRP A 134 1.92 6.36 6.72
N GLU A 135 3.21 6.69 6.87
CA GLU A 135 4.11 6.86 5.75
C GLU A 135 4.21 5.58 4.92
N ARG A 136 4.39 4.43 5.56
CA ARG A 136 4.36 3.13 4.86
C ARG A 136 3.04 2.88 4.13
N ARG A 137 1.91 3.25 4.74
CA ARG A 137 0.60 3.10 4.10
C ARG A 137 0.46 3.97 2.86
N LEU A 138 0.95 5.20 2.89
CA LEU A 138 0.88 6.15 1.78
C LEU A 138 1.87 5.77 0.68
N GLU A 139 3.12 5.56 1.05
CA GLU A 139 4.21 5.24 0.12
C GLU A 139 3.98 3.94 -0.64
N PHE A 140 3.51 2.89 0.04
CA PHE A 140 3.28 1.57 -0.54
C PHE A 140 1.80 1.31 -0.87
N ALA A 141 1.00 2.35 -1.02
CA ALA A 141 -0.36 2.20 -1.50
C ALA A 141 -0.38 1.45 -2.84
N MET A 142 -1.26 0.45 -2.97
CA MET A 142 -1.44 -0.40 -4.15
C MET A 142 -0.26 -1.34 -4.51
N GLU A 143 0.74 -1.46 -3.63
CA GLU A 143 1.90 -2.37 -3.81
C GLU A 143 1.76 -3.66 -2.98
N ASN A 144 0.59 -3.96 -2.47
CA ASN A 144 0.26 -5.17 -1.69
C ASN A 144 1.03 -5.33 -0.35
N MET A 145 1.75 -4.30 0.11
CA MET A 145 2.55 -4.37 1.34
C MET A 145 1.71 -4.24 2.62
N ARG A 146 0.54 -3.57 2.54
CA ARG A 146 -0.24 -3.19 3.73
C ARG A 146 -0.66 -4.34 4.62
N PHE A 147 -1.09 -5.45 4.05
CA PHE A 147 -1.52 -6.62 4.83
C PHE A 147 -0.36 -7.19 5.66
N PHE A 148 0.80 -7.35 5.06
CA PHE A 148 1.99 -7.86 5.73
C PHE A 148 2.46 -6.93 6.86
N ASP A 149 2.41 -5.62 6.65
CA ASP A 149 2.71 -4.64 7.70
C ASP A 149 1.74 -4.77 8.88
N LEU A 150 0.44 -4.86 8.63
CA LEU A 150 -0.57 -5.03 9.69
C LEU A 150 -0.39 -6.33 10.49
N VAL A 151 -0.04 -7.41 9.80
CA VAL A 151 0.21 -8.73 10.43
C VAL A 151 1.45 -8.69 11.31
N ARG A 152 2.59 -8.19 10.79
CA ARG A 152 3.85 -8.14 11.55
C ARG A 152 3.81 -7.15 12.72
N TRP A 153 2.98 -6.10 12.64
CA TRP A 153 2.71 -5.19 13.76
C TRP A 153 1.69 -5.73 14.77
N GLY A 154 1.06 -6.88 14.49
CA GLY A 154 0.08 -7.50 15.37
C GLY A 154 -1.27 -6.76 15.47
N ILE A 155 -1.53 -5.81 14.58
CA ILE A 155 -2.74 -4.95 14.59
C ILE A 155 -3.73 -5.29 13.47
N CYS A 156 -3.49 -6.37 12.73
CA CYS A 156 -4.29 -6.70 11.55
C CYS A 156 -5.77 -6.89 11.88
N SER A 157 -6.08 -7.72 12.87
CA SER A 157 -7.46 -8.02 13.26
C SER A 157 -8.25 -6.78 13.67
N GLU A 158 -7.65 -5.93 14.50
CA GLU A 158 -8.30 -4.67 14.93
C GLU A 158 -8.54 -3.73 13.76
N THR A 159 -7.50 -3.51 12.94
CA THR A 159 -7.56 -2.58 11.81
C THR A 159 -8.58 -3.05 10.77
N MET A 160 -8.58 -4.35 10.43
CA MET A 160 -9.49 -4.91 9.43
C MET A 160 -10.93 -4.89 9.91
N ASN A 161 -11.21 -5.21 11.16
CA ASN A 161 -12.56 -5.16 11.69
C ASN A 161 -13.09 -3.71 11.76
N LYS A 162 -12.26 -2.73 12.13
CA LYS A 162 -12.63 -1.30 12.03
C LYS A 162 -12.96 -0.90 10.59
N TYR A 163 -12.15 -1.32 9.64
CA TYR A 163 -12.38 -1.07 8.22
C TYR A 163 -13.72 -1.69 7.75
N PHE A 164 -14.00 -2.95 8.08
CA PHE A 164 -15.26 -3.59 7.71
C PHE A 164 -16.47 -2.84 8.29
N GLN A 165 -16.39 -2.38 9.54
CA GLN A 165 -17.47 -1.61 10.14
C GLN A 165 -17.72 -0.25 9.44
N SER A 166 -16.65 0.42 9.00
CA SER A 166 -16.78 1.71 8.29
C SER A 166 -17.31 1.54 6.85
N GLU A 167 -16.95 0.45 6.17
CA GLU A 167 -17.25 0.24 4.76
C GLU A 167 -18.53 -0.57 4.49
N LYS A 168 -19.06 -1.29 5.48
CA LYS A 168 -20.23 -2.17 5.28
C LYS A 168 -21.48 -1.45 4.76
N ALA A 169 -21.61 -0.16 5.01
CA ALA A 169 -22.73 0.66 4.51
C ALA A 169 -22.60 0.93 3.01
N ARG A 170 -21.37 0.99 2.50
CA ARG A 170 -21.05 1.27 1.08
C ARG A 170 -20.84 0.00 0.27
N ARG A 171 -20.38 -1.07 0.93
CA ARG A 171 -19.95 -2.33 0.30
C ARG A 171 -20.72 -3.50 0.89
N SER A 172 -21.80 -3.88 0.24
CA SER A 172 -22.73 -4.92 0.72
C SER A 172 -22.03 -6.26 1.03
N TYR A 173 -20.98 -6.61 0.28
CA TYR A 173 -20.20 -7.84 0.47
C TYR A 173 -19.38 -7.85 1.77
N LEU A 174 -19.16 -6.70 2.43
CA LEU A 174 -18.48 -6.60 3.71
C LEU A 174 -19.43 -6.70 4.92
N LYS A 175 -20.74 -6.82 4.69
CA LYS A 175 -21.74 -6.79 5.76
C LYS A 175 -21.50 -7.82 6.86
N GLU A 176 -21.12 -9.03 6.47
CA GLU A 176 -20.87 -10.16 7.36
C GLU A 176 -19.36 -10.44 7.53
N ALA A 177 -18.50 -9.56 7.02
CA ALA A 177 -17.06 -9.77 7.07
C ALA A 177 -16.53 -9.61 8.50
N VAL A 178 -15.79 -10.61 8.95
CA VAL A 178 -15.11 -10.63 10.26
C VAL A 178 -13.69 -11.15 10.08
N PHE A 179 -12.74 -10.42 10.62
CA PHE A 179 -11.36 -10.85 10.70
C PHE A 179 -11.10 -11.51 12.05
N THR A 180 -10.87 -12.79 12.05
CA THR A 180 -10.56 -13.58 13.26
C THR A 180 -9.07 -13.63 13.49
N LYS A 181 -8.60 -13.07 14.61
CA LYS A 181 -7.19 -13.07 15.01
C LYS A 181 -6.62 -14.49 15.06
N ASN A 182 -5.39 -14.65 14.65
CA ASN A 182 -4.63 -15.90 14.53
C ASN A 182 -5.18 -16.91 13.50
N LYS A 183 -6.27 -16.57 12.83
CA LYS A 183 -6.84 -17.37 11.75
C LYS A 183 -6.63 -16.71 10.39
N ASN A 184 -7.13 -15.49 10.23
CA ASN A 184 -7.20 -14.83 8.93
C ASN A 184 -5.86 -14.15 8.52
N GLU A 185 -4.87 -14.15 9.40
CA GLU A 185 -3.47 -13.81 9.05
C GLU A 185 -2.81 -14.90 8.20
N TYR A 186 -3.37 -16.09 8.18
CA TYR A 186 -2.86 -17.26 7.47
C TYR A 186 -3.91 -17.79 6.49
N VAL A 187 -3.45 -18.34 5.38
CA VAL A 187 -4.31 -19.07 4.46
C VAL A 187 -4.38 -20.55 4.87
N PRO A 188 -5.47 -21.27 4.57
CA PRO A 188 -5.53 -22.72 4.82
C PRO A 188 -4.51 -23.46 3.96
N ILE A 189 -3.92 -24.50 4.51
CA ILE A 189 -3.11 -25.45 3.75
C ILE A 189 -4.07 -26.29 2.89
N PRO A 190 -3.83 -26.43 1.57
CA PRO A 190 -4.68 -27.27 0.74
C PRO A 190 -4.77 -28.70 1.27
N GLN A 191 -5.99 -29.24 1.35
CA GLN A 191 -6.23 -30.59 1.91
C GLN A 191 -5.43 -31.67 1.19
N GLN A 192 -5.21 -31.52 -0.11
CA GLN A 192 -4.36 -32.45 -0.86
C GLN A 192 -2.92 -32.47 -0.38
N GLN A 193 -2.36 -31.34 0.04
CA GLN A 193 -1.00 -31.24 0.57
C GLN A 193 -0.90 -31.94 1.94
N ILE A 194 -1.94 -31.81 2.76
CA ILE A 194 -2.03 -32.54 4.04
C ILE A 194 -2.01 -34.04 3.76
N GLY A 195 -2.85 -34.53 2.83
CA GLY A 195 -2.89 -35.93 2.46
C GLY A 195 -1.56 -36.45 1.89
N TYR A 196 -0.91 -35.69 0.98
CA TYR A 196 0.40 -36.07 0.43
C TYR A 196 1.49 -36.14 1.50
N SER A 197 1.42 -35.31 2.51
CA SER A 197 2.37 -35.31 3.63
C SER A 197 2.16 -36.47 4.61
N LYS A 198 1.16 -37.34 4.40
CA LYS A 198 0.74 -38.41 5.34
C LYS A 198 0.51 -37.87 6.76
N ASP A 199 -0.24 -36.78 6.85
CA ASP A 199 -0.59 -36.07 8.08
C ASP A 199 0.59 -35.44 8.83
N LEU A 200 1.75 -35.29 8.17
CA LEU A 200 2.87 -34.54 8.73
C LEU A 200 2.52 -33.05 8.88
N TYR A 201 1.78 -32.49 7.90
CA TYR A 201 1.26 -31.14 7.96
C TYR A 201 -0.09 -31.11 8.66
N LYS A 202 -0.23 -30.25 9.63
CA LYS A 202 -1.49 -29.95 10.29
C LYS A 202 -2.05 -28.65 9.79
N GLN A 203 -3.38 -28.57 9.65
CA GLN A 203 -4.05 -27.37 9.22
C GLN A 203 -3.74 -26.17 10.13
N ASN A 204 -3.66 -24.99 9.54
CA ASN A 204 -3.51 -23.74 10.27
C ASN A 204 -4.70 -23.52 11.23
N TYR A 205 -4.43 -22.86 12.36
CA TYR A 205 -5.41 -22.59 13.39
C TYR A 205 -6.70 -21.98 12.83
N GLY A 206 -7.84 -22.50 13.27
CA GLY A 206 -9.17 -22.01 12.88
C GLY A 206 -9.64 -22.41 11.49
N TRP A 207 -8.80 -23.09 10.69
CA TRP A 207 -9.18 -23.69 9.41
C TRP A 207 -9.46 -25.20 9.62
N LYS A 208 -10.40 -25.74 8.81
CA LYS A 208 -10.77 -27.17 8.84
C LYS A 208 -10.27 -27.87 7.60
#